data_e6c25c99b7e090b93949cbfb93fc06f0
#
_entry.id   e6c25c99b7e090b93949cbfb93fc06f0
#
_cell.length_a   1.000
_cell.length_b   1.000
_cell.length_c   1.000
_cell.angle_alpha   90.00
_cell.angle_beta   90.00
_cell.angle_gamma   90.00
#
_symmetry.space_group_name_H-M   'P 1'
#
loop_
_entity.id
_entity.type
_entity.pdbx_description
1 polymer ?
#
loop_
_entity_poly.entity_id
_entity_poly.type
_entity_poly.pdbx_seq_one_letter_code
_entity_poly.pdbx_strand_id
1 'polypeptide(L)'
;DLPRSRGLGDVYKRQKSRWSMGLFVWYFGTRNTREKWQDVGHHTIMNGPRYRGLLSDIFDKCFLAEDMSIYLHRPSVTDPSVAPKGDDCFYALSPVPNLKTTSPIDWLREIDSYKNKMRSVLEKTIPGFSDHIVAEHILTPKDFEDRYLSPFGSGFSLEPRIFQSAWFRPHNISEEIENLYLVGAGTHPGAGIPSVVTSSEVLAQLVADPVLEGS
;
A
#
# COMPACT_ATOMS: atom_id res chain seq x y z
N ASP A 1 36.26 -3.84 20.07
CA ASP A 1 35.13 -4.75 20.03
C ASP A 1 34.02 -4.25 20.93
N LEU A 2 33.11 -3.47 20.38
CA LEU A 2 31.85 -3.13 21.09
C LEU A 2 30.98 -4.40 21.12
N PRO A 3 30.42 -4.78 22.28
CA PRO A 3 29.54 -5.94 22.35
C PRO A 3 28.33 -5.69 21.45
N ARG A 4 28.16 -6.51 20.41
CA ARG A 4 26.96 -6.54 19.57
C ARG A 4 25.76 -6.70 20.48
N SER A 5 24.86 -5.74 20.50
CA SER A 5 23.64 -5.78 21.31
C SER A 5 22.79 -6.96 20.85
N ARG A 6 22.73 -8.01 21.65
CA ARG A 6 21.99 -9.23 21.37
C ARG A 6 20.50 -8.89 21.21
N GLY A 7 20.01 -8.81 19.95
CA GLY A 7 18.57 -8.77 19.63
C GLY A 7 17.78 -7.52 20.06
N LEU A 8 18.33 -6.63 20.87
CA LEU A 8 17.64 -5.42 21.34
C LEU A 8 17.70 -4.27 20.33
N GLY A 9 18.69 -4.26 19.43
CA GLY A 9 18.88 -3.21 18.44
C GLY A 9 17.74 -3.16 17.43
N ASP A 10 17.28 -4.31 16.93
CA ASP A 10 16.18 -4.38 15.96
C ASP A 10 14.83 -4.09 16.59
N VAL A 11 14.59 -4.55 17.82
CA VAL A 11 13.38 -4.20 18.59
C VAL A 11 13.32 -2.70 18.83
N TYR A 12 14.43 -2.09 19.23
CA TYR A 12 14.51 -0.65 19.44
C TYR A 12 14.36 0.16 18.14
N LYS A 13 15.00 -0.26 17.06
CA LYS A 13 14.83 0.33 15.73
C LYS A 13 13.37 0.25 15.29
N ARG A 14 12.71 -0.91 15.43
CA ARG A 14 11.29 -1.09 15.11
C ARG A 14 10.36 -0.21 15.93
N GLN A 15 10.62 -0.06 17.23
CA GLN A 15 9.82 0.80 18.11
C GLN A 15 9.92 2.28 17.71
N LYS A 16 11.09 2.74 17.31
CA LYS A 16 11.33 4.12 16.86
C LYS A 16 10.99 4.37 15.39
N SER A 17 10.80 3.33 14.60
CA SER A 17 10.47 3.47 13.18
C SER A 17 9.11 4.11 12.99
N ARG A 18 9.03 4.97 11.99
CA ARG A 18 7.76 5.49 11.49
C ARG A 18 7.28 4.61 10.34
N TRP A 19 6.02 4.26 10.40
CA TRP A 19 5.37 3.42 9.41
C TRP A 19 4.65 4.29 8.39
N SER A 20 4.56 3.81 7.16
CA SER A 20 3.81 4.50 6.12
C SER A 20 2.33 4.60 6.49
N MET A 21 1.61 5.44 5.76
CA MET A 21 0.16 5.52 5.88
C MET A 21 -0.49 4.14 5.68
N GLY A 22 -1.65 3.96 6.23
CA GLY A 22 -2.58 2.91 5.86
C GLY A 22 -3.26 3.23 4.54
N LEU A 23 -3.96 2.25 3.99
CA LEU A 23 -4.70 2.38 2.74
C LEU A 23 -6.14 1.95 2.93
N PHE A 24 -7.07 2.75 2.41
CA PHE A 24 -8.43 2.32 2.14
C PHE A 24 -8.53 2.02 0.65
N VAL A 25 -8.83 0.78 0.31
CA VAL A 25 -8.88 0.35 -1.09
C VAL A 25 -10.26 -0.21 -1.39
N TRP A 26 -10.94 0.39 -2.35
CA TRP A 26 -12.23 -0.08 -2.83
C TRP A 26 -12.07 -0.67 -4.22
N TYR A 27 -12.21 -1.98 -4.33
CA TYR A 27 -12.27 -2.72 -5.58
C TYR A 27 -13.70 -2.78 -6.05
N PHE A 28 -13.97 -2.54 -7.32
CA PHE A 28 -15.30 -2.71 -7.89
C PHE A 28 -15.25 -3.07 -9.37
N GLY A 29 -16.21 -3.88 -9.79
CA GLY A 29 -16.48 -4.21 -11.19
C GLY A 29 -17.76 -3.53 -11.66
N THR A 30 -17.76 -3.02 -12.88
CA THR A 30 -18.91 -2.33 -13.48
C THR A 30 -19.32 -3.01 -14.78
N ARG A 31 -20.63 -3.15 -14.99
CA ARG A 31 -21.19 -3.84 -16.15
C ARG A 31 -21.50 -2.88 -17.29
N ASN A 32 -21.15 -3.29 -18.52
CA ASN A 32 -21.40 -2.53 -19.76
C ASN A 32 -20.85 -1.11 -19.76
N THR A 33 -19.64 -0.93 -19.26
CA THR A 33 -19.03 0.39 -19.08
C THR A 33 -17.73 0.58 -19.85
N ARG A 34 -17.24 -0.42 -20.57
CA ARG A 34 -15.97 -0.36 -21.31
C ARG A 34 -15.84 0.88 -22.20
N GLU A 35 -16.92 1.26 -22.89
CA GLU A 35 -16.95 2.40 -23.79
C GLU A 35 -17.30 3.73 -23.08
N LYS A 36 -17.57 3.67 -21.77
CA LYS A 36 -17.79 4.86 -20.95
C LYS A 36 -16.45 5.40 -20.44
N TRP A 37 -16.45 6.65 -20.05
CA TRP A 37 -15.32 7.33 -19.39
C TRP A 37 -14.00 7.18 -20.15
N GLN A 38 -14.01 7.46 -21.46
CA GLN A 38 -12.83 7.26 -22.33
C GLN A 38 -11.64 8.15 -21.95
N ASP A 39 -11.90 9.28 -21.26
CA ASP A 39 -10.86 10.16 -20.72
C ASP A 39 -10.19 9.60 -19.44
N VAL A 40 -10.73 8.51 -18.88
CA VAL A 40 -10.16 7.85 -17.69
C VAL A 40 -9.22 6.75 -18.12
N GLY A 41 -7.94 7.05 -18.04
CA GLY A 41 -6.88 6.11 -18.42
C GLY A 41 -6.66 5.00 -17.40
N HIS A 42 -5.64 4.17 -17.65
CA HIS A 42 -5.22 3.07 -16.78
C HIS A 42 -4.92 3.58 -15.35
N HIS A 43 -4.28 4.74 -15.24
CA HIS A 43 -3.92 5.39 -13.99
C HIS A 43 -4.49 6.80 -13.96
N THR A 44 -5.30 7.13 -12.96
CA THR A 44 -5.85 8.46 -12.75
C THR A 44 -5.62 8.89 -11.32
N ILE A 45 -5.00 10.04 -11.11
CA ILE A 45 -4.73 10.61 -9.79
C ILE A 45 -5.65 11.81 -9.58
N MET A 46 -6.47 11.74 -8.54
CA MET A 46 -7.33 12.83 -8.11
C MET A 46 -6.78 13.41 -6.81
N ASN A 47 -6.23 14.60 -6.88
CA ASN A 47 -5.70 15.27 -5.70
C ASN A 47 -6.81 15.99 -4.93
N GLY A 48 -6.83 15.81 -3.62
CA GLY A 48 -7.67 16.63 -2.74
C GLY A 48 -7.21 18.09 -2.72
N PRO A 49 -8.12 19.02 -2.41
CA PRO A 49 -7.82 20.47 -2.45
C PRO A 49 -6.77 20.93 -1.44
N ARG A 50 -6.60 20.19 -0.32
CA ARG A 50 -5.66 20.49 0.76
C ARG A 50 -4.51 19.48 0.84
N TYR A 51 -3.82 19.21 -0.26
CA TYR A 51 -2.81 18.13 -0.32
C TYR A 51 -1.86 18.08 0.90
N ARG A 52 -1.23 19.21 1.26
CA ARG A 52 -0.35 19.26 2.45
C ARG A 52 -1.11 19.10 3.76
N GLY A 53 -2.31 19.65 3.85
CA GLY A 53 -3.20 19.49 5.00
C GLY A 53 -3.63 18.05 5.20
N LEU A 54 -3.95 17.35 4.11
CA LEU A 54 -4.30 15.94 4.13
C LEU A 54 -3.13 15.07 4.64
N LEU A 55 -1.90 15.35 4.21
CA LEU A 55 -0.73 14.64 4.73
C LEU A 55 -0.58 14.84 6.25
N SER A 56 -0.75 16.08 6.74
CA SER A 56 -0.72 16.34 8.19
C SER A 56 -1.85 15.63 8.93
N ASP A 57 -3.06 15.58 8.35
CA ASP A 57 -4.19 14.89 8.95
C ASP A 57 -3.92 13.38 9.07
N ILE A 58 -3.25 12.77 8.07
CA ILE A 58 -2.90 11.35 8.05
C ILE A 58 -1.74 11.02 9.01
N PHE A 59 -0.64 11.78 8.94
CA PHE A 59 0.62 11.40 9.60
C PHE A 59 0.81 12.02 10.99
N ASP A 60 0.26 13.21 11.23
CA ASP A 60 0.48 13.94 12.47
C ASP A 60 -0.75 13.91 13.37
N LYS A 61 -1.93 14.18 12.82
CA LYS A 61 -3.18 14.26 13.58
C LYS A 61 -3.93 12.93 13.65
N CYS A 62 -3.66 12.04 12.71
CA CYS A 62 -4.20 10.67 12.68
C CYS A 62 -5.73 10.58 12.68
N PHE A 63 -6.42 11.35 11.83
CA PHE A 63 -7.86 11.26 11.66
C PHE A 63 -8.27 11.18 10.18
N LEU A 64 -9.48 10.71 9.90
CA LEU A 64 -10.07 10.69 8.56
C LEU A 64 -10.55 12.10 8.20
N ALA A 65 -9.85 12.73 7.28
CA ALA A 65 -10.21 14.05 6.77
C ALA A 65 -11.51 14.02 5.94
N GLU A 66 -12.14 15.18 5.79
CA GLU A 66 -13.33 15.33 4.94
C GLU A 66 -12.97 15.30 3.44
N ASP A 67 -11.80 15.80 3.08
CA ASP A 67 -11.25 15.70 1.73
C ASP A 67 -10.30 14.50 1.63
N MET A 68 -10.12 14.01 0.42
CA MET A 68 -9.23 12.87 0.15
C MET A 68 -8.53 13.02 -1.20
N SER A 69 -7.39 12.39 -1.32
CA SER A 69 -6.77 12.11 -2.62
C SER A 69 -7.04 10.66 -2.99
N ILE A 70 -7.33 10.41 -4.25
CA ILE A 70 -7.65 9.07 -4.74
C ILE A 70 -6.74 8.73 -5.91
N TYR A 71 -6.16 7.54 -5.87
CA TYR A 71 -5.60 6.89 -7.03
C TYR A 71 -6.64 5.91 -7.57
N LEU A 72 -7.11 6.15 -8.79
CA LEU A 72 -8.02 5.25 -9.51
C LEU A 72 -7.24 4.46 -10.55
N HIS A 73 -7.32 3.15 -10.47
CA HIS A 73 -6.72 2.21 -11.39
C HIS A 73 -7.79 1.50 -12.20
N ARG A 74 -7.67 1.55 -13.53
CA ARG A 74 -8.58 0.93 -14.50
C ARG A 74 -7.76 0.02 -15.44
N PRO A 75 -7.35 -1.18 -15.03
CA PRO A 75 -6.47 -2.04 -15.82
C PRO A 75 -7.11 -2.53 -17.12
N SER A 76 -8.42 -2.63 -17.15
CA SER A 76 -9.19 -3.05 -18.31
C SER A 76 -9.03 -2.17 -19.55
N VAL A 77 -8.52 -0.93 -19.42
CA VAL A 77 -8.17 -0.07 -20.56
C VAL A 77 -6.97 -0.63 -21.34
N THR A 78 -6.00 -1.20 -20.62
CA THR A 78 -4.76 -1.74 -21.23
C THR A 78 -4.87 -3.22 -21.52
N ASP A 79 -5.50 -3.97 -20.61
CA ASP A 79 -5.72 -5.40 -20.74
C ASP A 79 -7.22 -5.72 -20.66
N PRO A 80 -7.89 -5.88 -21.81
CA PRO A 80 -9.32 -6.24 -21.83
C PRO A 80 -9.66 -7.58 -21.18
N SER A 81 -8.68 -8.46 -20.94
CA SER A 81 -8.91 -9.80 -20.41
C SER A 81 -9.20 -9.82 -18.91
N VAL A 82 -8.87 -8.75 -18.18
CA VAL A 82 -9.07 -8.66 -16.72
C VAL A 82 -10.51 -8.40 -16.28
N ALA A 83 -11.43 -8.23 -17.23
CA ALA A 83 -12.86 -8.10 -16.97
C ALA A 83 -13.67 -8.80 -18.08
N PRO A 84 -14.94 -9.21 -17.84
CA PRO A 84 -15.82 -9.72 -18.86
C PRO A 84 -15.96 -8.75 -20.04
N LYS A 85 -16.30 -9.29 -21.22
CA LYS A 85 -16.45 -8.46 -22.43
C LYS A 85 -17.51 -7.37 -22.22
N GLY A 86 -17.09 -6.12 -22.43
CA GLY A 86 -17.94 -4.94 -22.24
C GLY A 86 -17.95 -4.37 -20.83
N ASP A 87 -17.42 -5.10 -19.86
CA ASP A 87 -17.34 -4.69 -18.46
C ASP A 87 -15.97 -4.02 -18.14
N ASP A 88 -15.90 -3.35 -17.02
CA ASP A 88 -14.66 -2.79 -16.47
C ASP A 88 -14.39 -3.28 -15.06
N CYS A 89 -13.12 -3.22 -14.68
CA CYS A 89 -12.72 -3.38 -13.29
C CYS A 89 -11.86 -2.20 -12.84
N PHE A 90 -12.03 -1.86 -11.58
CA PHE A 90 -11.34 -0.73 -10.95
C PHE A 90 -10.85 -1.09 -9.56
N TYR A 91 -9.84 -0.38 -9.10
CA TYR A 91 -9.70 -0.10 -7.69
C TYR A 91 -9.43 1.39 -7.45
N ALA A 92 -10.05 1.92 -6.42
CA ALA A 92 -9.85 3.26 -5.92
C ALA A 92 -9.13 3.18 -4.58
N LEU A 93 -7.95 3.79 -4.48
CA LEU A 93 -7.11 3.78 -3.31
C LEU A 93 -7.01 5.18 -2.73
N SER A 94 -7.28 5.31 -1.42
CA SER A 94 -7.06 6.55 -0.68
C SER A 94 -6.10 6.30 0.49
N PRO A 95 -5.08 7.14 0.68
CA PRO A 95 -4.24 7.10 1.86
C PRO A 95 -5.04 7.52 3.10
N VAL A 96 -4.86 6.78 4.19
CA VAL A 96 -5.52 7.00 5.48
C VAL A 96 -4.51 6.81 6.63
N PRO A 97 -4.80 7.24 7.87
CA PRO A 97 -3.94 6.92 9.00
C PRO A 97 -3.75 5.41 9.15
N ASN A 98 -2.54 4.99 9.51
CA ASN A 98 -2.27 3.62 9.91
C ASN A 98 -2.78 3.35 11.34
N LEU A 99 -2.71 2.11 11.81
CA LEU A 99 -3.24 1.71 13.12
C LEU A 99 -2.33 2.08 14.30
N LYS A 100 -1.14 2.64 14.04
CA LYS A 100 -0.22 3.14 15.08
C LYS A 100 -0.63 4.55 15.54
N THR A 101 -1.83 4.70 16.04
CA THR A 101 -2.39 5.97 16.50
C THR A 101 -2.89 5.86 17.93
N THR A 102 -2.89 6.99 18.66
CA THR A 102 -3.49 7.08 20.00
C THR A 102 -5.02 7.10 19.98
N SER A 103 -5.62 7.39 18.82
CA SER A 103 -7.07 7.38 18.59
C SER A 103 -7.38 6.50 17.38
N PRO A 104 -7.43 5.18 17.55
CA PRO A 104 -7.66 4.27 16.44
C PRO A 104 -9.02 4.52 15.80
N ILE A 105 -9.02 4.51 14.45
CA ILE A 105 -10.24 4.63 13.66
C ILE A 105 -11.02 3.33 13.80
N ASP A 106 -12.29 3.42 14.19
CA ASP A 106 -13.21 2.28 14.21
C ASP A 106 -13.69 1.99 12.78
N TRP A 107 -12.93 1.18 12.06
CA TRP A 107 -13.25 0.84 10.68
C TRP A 107 -14.59 0.13 10.51
N LEU A 108 -15.09 -0.58 11.52
CA LEU A 108 -16.41 -1.21 11.43
C LEU A 108 -17.54 -0.16 11.31
N ARG A 109 -17.33 1.01 11.87
CA ARG A 109 -18.30 2.13 11.79
C ARG A 109 -18.03 3.05 10.62
N GLU A 110 -16.75 3.23 10.26
CA GLU A 110 -16.32 4.25 9.29
C GLU A 110 -16.30 3.77 7.83
N ILE A 111 -16.31 2.46 7.55
CA ILE A 111 -16.25 1.92 6.19
C ILE A 111 -17.29 2.55 5.27
N ASP A 112 -18.56 2.51 5.66
CA ASP A 112 -19.65 2.97 4.79
C ASP A 112 -19.63 4.50 4.62
N SER A 113 -19.34 5.23 5.68
CA SER A 113 -19.18 6.69 5.64
C SER A 113 -18.03 7.08 4.70
N TYR A 114 -16.87 6.46 4.87
CA TYR A 114 -15.69 6.77 4.05
C TYR A 114 -15.87 6.34 2.58
N LYS A 115 -16.47 5.15 2.34
CA LYS A 115 -16.84 4.69 0.99
C LYS A 115 -17.79 5.68 0.31
N ASN A 116 -18.78 6.19 1.01
CA ASN A 116 -19.74 7.17 0.44
C ASN A 116 -19.06 8.49 0.10
N LYS A 117 -18.11 8.98 0.91
CA LYS A 117 -17.30 10.14 0.57
C LYS A 117 -16.47 9.86 -0.69
N MET A 118 -15.80 8.71 -0.77
CA MET A 118 -15.03 8.29 -1.94
C MET A 118 -15.90 8.20 -3.19
N ARG A 119 -17.11 7.62 -3.07
CA ARG A 119 -18.11 7.56 -4.15
C ARG A 119 -18.42 8.96 -4.69
N SER A 120 -18.68 9.92 -3.81
CA SER A 120 -18.98 11.31 -4.22
C SER A 120 -17.83 12.00 -4.95
N VAL A 121 -16.60 11.62 -4.67
CA VAL A 121 -15.42 12.12 -5.42
C VAL A 121 -15.32 11.42 -6.77
N LEU A 122 -15.49 10.09 -6.80
CA LEU A 122 -15.41 9.27 -8.02
C LEU A 122 -16.50 9.64 -9.04
N GLU A 123 -17.72 9.96 -8.60
CA GLU A 123 -18.82 10.38 -9.48
C GLU A 123 -18.49 11.62 -10.33
N LYS A 124 -17.52 12.45 -9.91
CA LYS A 124 -17.05 13.57 -10.69
C LYS A 124 -16.16 13.16 -11.86
N THR A 125 -15.49 12.03 -11.75
CA THR A 125 -14.52 11.52 -12.75
C THR A 125 -15.12 10.40 -13.60
N ILE A 126 -15.93 9.55 -12.98
CA ILE A 126 -16.64 8.43 -13.62
C ILE A 126 -18.15 8.53 -13.33
N PRO A 127 -18.86 9.50 -13.94
CA PRO A 127 -20.26 9.76 -13.63
C PRO A 127 -21.15 8.53 -13.84
N GLY A 128 -22.06 8.28 -12.90
CA GLY A 128 -23.02 7.18 -12.94
C GLY A 128 -22.43 5.80 -12.70
N PHE A 129 -21.16 5.67 -12.29
CA PHE A 129 -20.54 4.37 -12.10
C PHE A 129 -21.25 3.53 -11.03
N SER A 130 -21.82 4.19 -10.03
CA SER A 130 -22.50 3.54 -8.92
C SER A 130 -23.65 2.65 -9.38
N ASP A 131 -24.35 3.03 -10.44
CA ASP A 131 -25.50 2.28 -10.98
C ASP A 131 -25.06 1.03 -11.76
N HIS A 132 -23.78 0.96 -12.11
CA HIS A 132 -23.20 -0.12 -12.88
C HIS A 132 -22.41 -1.14 -12.04
N ILE A 133 -22.24 -0.90 -10.74
CA ILE A 133 -21.48 -1.80 -9.86
C ILE A 133 -22.19 -3.14 -9.75
N VAL A 134 -21.45 -4.21 -10.04
CA VAL A 134 -21.94 -5.61 -9.97
C VAL A 134 -21.17 -6.45 -8.95
N ALA A 135 -20.00 -6.00 -8.56
CA ALA A 135 -19.17 -6.63 -7.52
C ALA A 135 -18.33 -5.57 -6.86
N GLU A 136 -18.12 -5.69 -5.56
CA GLU A 136 -17.23 -4.80 -4.83
C GLU A 136 -16.55 -5.52 -3.66
N HIS A 137 -15.40 -5.01 -3.28
CA HIS A 137 -14.66 -5.45 -2.10
C HIS A 137 -13.85 -4.29 -1.52
N ILE A 138 -13.78 -4.21 -0.20
CA ILE A 138 -13.03 -3.15 0.49
C ILE A 138 -11.92 -3.77 1.31
N LEU A 139 -10.76 -3.14 1.29
CA LEU A 139 -9.67 -3.38 2.22
C LEU A 139 -9.38 -2.12 3.02
N THR A 140 -9.32 -2.27 4.33
CA THR A 140 -8.97 -1.24 5.31
C THR A 140 -7.58 -1.50 5.87
N PRO A 141 -6.95 -0.57 6.62
CA PRO A 141 -5.71 -0.86 7.31
C PRO A 141 -5.77 -2.10 8.21
N LYS A 142 -6.95 -2.43 8.76
CA LYS A 142 -7.14 -3.66 9.55
C LYS A 142 -6.98 -4.91 8.70
N ASP A 143 -7.48 -4.91 7.47
CA ASP A 143 -7.29 -6.02 6.53
C ASP A 143 -5.82 -6.16 6.13
N PHE A 144 -5.09 -5.05 5.96
CA PHE A 144 -3.65 -5.10 5.68
C PHE A 144 -2.87 -5.72 6.86
N GLU A 145 -3.25 -5.40 8.10
CA GLU A 145 -2.65 -6.02 9.28
C GLU A 145 -2.97 -7.52 9.36
N ASP A 146 -4.24 -7.90 9.22
CA ASP A 146 -4.69 -9.27 9.44
C ASP A 146 -4.31 -10.23 8.32
N ARG A 147 -4.42 -9.78 7.04
CA ARG A 147 -4.20 -10.65 5.88
C ARG A 147 -2.76 -10.65 5.38
N TYR A 148 -2.11 -9.50 5.43
CA TYR A 148 -0.75 -9.34 4.91
C TYR A 148 0.30 -9.23 6.00
N LEU A 149 -0.10 -9.32 7.27
CA LEU A 149 0.76 -9.16 8.45
C LEU A 149 1.56 -7.85 8.40
N SER A 150 0.96 -6.83 7.76
CA SER A 150 1.60 -5.53 7.61
C SER A 150 1.55 -4.79 8.95
N PRO A 151 2.69 -4.45 9.56
CA PRO A 151 2.70 -3.81 10.86
C PRO A 151 1.87 -2.52 10.86
N PHE A 152 0.94 -2.43 11.81
CA PHE A 152 -0.01 -1.32 11.94
C PHE A 152 -0.87 -1.05 10.70
N GLY A 153 -1.11 -2.06 9.86
CA GLY A 153 -1.86 -1.89 8.63
C GLY A 153 -1.24 -0.91 7.64
N SER A 154 0.09 -0.72 7.70
CA SER A 154 0.82 0.17 6.81
C SER A 154 0.79 -0.33 5.37
N GLY A 155 0.51 0.57 4.40
CA GLY A 155 0.40 0.19 3.00
C GLY A 155 1.74 -0.09 2.31
N PHE A 156 2.84 0.52 2.81
CA PHE A 156 4.16 0.48 2.17
C PHE A 156 5.30 0.19 3.15
N SER A 157 5.02 -0.49 4.27
CA SER A 157 6.00 -0.76 5.31
C SER A 157 6.51 0.53 5.95
N LEU A 158 7.82 0.75 6.03
CA LEU A 158 8.41 1.95 6.63
C LEU A 158 8.10 3.22 5.83
N GLU A 159 7.83 4.33 6.54
CA GLU A 159 7.68 5.66 5.94
C GLU A 159 8.96 6.04 5.16
N PRO A 160 8.84 6.57 3.92
CA PRO A 160 10.00 6.88 3.08
C PRO A 160 10.71 8.17 3.53
N ARG A 161 11.24 8.18 4.74
CA ARG A 161 12.13 9.23 5.25
C ARG A 161 13.56 8.95 4.86
N ILE A 162 14.40 9.98 4.76
CA ILE A 162 15.79 9.87 4.36
C ILE A 162 16.49 8.73 5.11
N PHE A 163 16.42 8.72 6.44
CA PHE A 163 17.06 7.70 7.29
C PHE A 163 16.26 6.39 7.44
N GLN A 164 15.22 6.19 6.64
CA GLN A 164 14.43 4.96 6.56
C GLN A 164 14.22 4.52 5.10
N SER A 165 14.99 5.08 4.16
CA SER A 165 14.85 4.80 2.73
C SER A 165 16.13 4.23 2.15
N ALA A 166 16.03 3.53 1.03
CA ALA A 166 17.14 2.96 0.30
C ALA A 166 18.12 2.20 1.21
N TRP A 167 19.36 2.64 1.32
CA TRP A 167 20.40 2.01 2.12
C TRP A 167 20.08 1.91 3.62
N PHE A 168 19.30 2.84 4.17
CA PHE A 168 18.94 2.86 5.59
C PHE A 168 17.80 1.91 5.96
N ARG A 169 17.20 1.21 4.99
CA ARG A 169 16.26 0.12 5.27
C ARG A 169 17.00 -1.12 5.76
N PRO A 170 16.32 -2.04 6.47
CA PRO A 170 16.89 -3.33 6.80
C PRO A 170 17.53 -3.97 5.58
N HIS A 171 18.74 -4.49 5.73
CA HIS A 171 19.48 -5.13 4.65
C HIS A 171 18.87 -6.50 4.30
N ASN A 172 19.24 -7.02 3.14
CA ASN A 172 18.73 -8.31 2.66
C ASN A 172 19.38 -9.51 3.38
N ILE A 173 20.46 -9.30 4.11
CA ILE A 173 21.05 -10.27 5.04
C ILE A 173 20.88 -9.74 6.47
N SER A 174 20.41 -10.57 7.38
CA SER A 174 20.30 -10.21 8.78
C SER A 174 21.68 -9.95 9.40
N GLU A 175 21.81 -8.84 10.10
CA GLU A 175 23.05 -8.50 10.83
C GLU A 175 23.15 -9.25 12.18
N GLU A 176 22.06 -9.84 12.65
CA GLU A 176 21.95 -10.44 13.99
C GLU A 176 21.76 -11.96 13.97
N ILE A 177 21.14 -12.49 12.93
CA ILE A 177 20.79 -13.91 12.81
C ILE A 177 21.50 -14.49 11.60
N GLU A 178 22.34 -15.47 11.84
CA GLU A 178 23.06 -16.19 10.80
C GLU A 178 22.10 -16.95 9.89
N ASN A 179 22.36 -16.93 8.58
CA ASN A 179 21.53 -17.57 7.54
C ASN A 179 20.08 -17.08 7.46
N LEU A 180 19.76 -15.89 8.01
CA LEU A 180 18.47 -15.25 7.83
C LEU A 180 18.55 -14.18 6.72
N TYR A 181 17.70 -14.33 5.73
CA TYR A 181 17.61 -13.45 4.57
C TYR A 181 16.26 -12.77 4.53
N LEU A 182 16.24 -11.52 4.07
CA LEU A 182 15.05 -10.66 4.07
C LEU A 182 14.82 -10.08 2.68
N VAL A 183 13.59 -10.18 2.19
CA VAL A 183 13.16 -9.59 0.92
C VAL A 183 11.82 -8.89 1.07
N GLY A 184 11.53 -7.95 0.16
CA GLY A 184 10.22 -7.32 0.07
C GLY A 184 10.22 -5.84 0.42
N ALA A 185 9.02 -5.27 0.60
CA ALA A 185 8.81 -3.83 0.77
C ALA A 185 9.47 -3.24 2.03
N GLY A 186 9.71 -4.05 3.05
CA GLY A 186 10.33 -3.64 4.32
C GLY A 186 11.85 -3.55 4.29
N THR A 187 12.49 -4.07 3.23
CA THR A 187 13.95 -4.18 3.11
C THR A 187 14.50 -3.23 2.05
N HIS A 188 15.82 -3.18 1.91
CA HIS A 188 16.47 -2.53 0.78
C HIS A 188 16.07 -3.20 -0.55
N PRO A 189 15.82 -2.46 -1.65
CA PRO A 189 15.82 -0.99 -1.77
C PRO A 189 14.54 -0.31 -1.30
N GLY A 190 13.41 -0.99 -1.12
CA GLY A 190 12.21 -0.39 -0.57
C GLY A 190 10.88 -0.91 -1.12
N ALA A 191 9.83 -0.12 -0.94
CA ALA A 191 8.47 -0.43 -1.38
C ALA A 191 8.23 -0.12 -2.87
N GLY A 192 7.19 -0.72 -3.43
CA GLY A 192 6.84 -0.66 -4.85
C GLY A 192 7.28 -1.91 -5.61
N ILE A 193 6.50 -2.33 -6.60
CA ILE A 193 6.73 -3.59 -7.33
C ILE A 193 8.16 -3.69 -7.86
N PRO A 194 8.73 -2.68 -8.56
CA PRO A 194 10.11 -2.77 -9.03
C PRO A 194 11.11 -3.00 -7.90
N SER A 195 11.01 -2.22 -6.81
CA SER A 195 11.92 -2.32 -5.68
C SER A 195 11.80 -3.66 -4.95
N VAL A 196 10.59 -4.20 -4.83
CA VAL A 196 10.36 -5.53 -4.21
C VAL A 196 11.00 -6.63 -5.05
N VAL A 197 10.85 -6.58 -6.38
CA VAL A 197 11.52 -7.53 -7.29
C VAL A 197 13.03 -7.38 -7.19
N THR A 198 13.55 -6.15 -7.25
CA THR A 198 15.00 -5.89 -7.11
C THR A 198 15.55 -6.39 -5.76
N SER A 199 14.75 -6.36 -4.68
CA SER A 199 15.22 -6.89 -3.40
C SER A 199 15.53 -8.40 -3.46
N SER A 200 14.81 -9.16 -4.28
CA SER A 200 15.09 -10.59 -4.51
C SER A 200 16.30 -10.79 -5.42
N GLU A 201 16.49 -9.94 -6.42
CA GLU A 201 17.69 -9.96 -7.27
C GLU A 201 18.96 -9.66 -6.47
N VAL A 202 18.91 -8.67 -5.58
CA VAL A 202 20.00 -8.36 -4.64
C VAL A 202 20.31 -9.57 -3.77
N LEU A 203 19.26 -10.21 -3.22
CA LEU A 203 19.45 -11.41 -2.40
C LEU A 203 20.10 -12.55 -3.22
N ALA A 204 19.64 -12.80 -4.43
CA ALA A 204 20.18 -13.85 -5.28
C ALA A 204 21.69 -13.68 -5.54
N GLN A 205 22.19 -12.45 -5.57
CA GLN A 205 23.62 -12.17 -5.70
C GLN A 205 24.40 -12.38 -4.38
N LEU A 206 23.72 -12.30 -3.24
CA LEU A 206 24.34 -12.43 -1.92
C LEU A 206 24.34 -13.89 -1.41
N VAL A 207 23.42 -14.70 -1.88
CA VAL A 207 23.38 -16.13 -1.58
C VAL A 207 24.30 -16.82 -2.57
N ALA A 208 25.40 -17.40 -2.09
CA ALA A 208 26.27 -18.24 -2.94
C ALA A 208 25.43 -19.35 -3.56
N ASP A 209 25.61 -19.61 -4.85
CA ASP A 209 25.02 -20.76 -5.50
C ASP A 209 25.37 -22.00 -4.63
N PRO A 210 24.38 -22.86 -4.33
CA PRO A 210 24.70 -24.11 -3.67
C PRO A 210 25.68 -24.84 -4.59
N VAL A 211 26.92 -24.96 -4.15
CA VAL A 211 27.89 -25.80 -4.83
C VAL A 211 27.26 -27.17 -4.90
N LEU A 212 26.90 -27.62 -6.09
CA LEU A 212 26.52 -28.99 -6.32
C LEU A 212 27.79 -29.82 -6.11
N GLU A 213 28.14 -30.05 -4.85
CA GLU A 213 29.13 -31.06 -4.49
C GLU A 213 28.51 -32.41 -4.80
N GLY A 214 28.88 -32.98 -5.92
CA GLY A 214 28.52 -34.35 -6.25
C GLY A 214 28.20 -34.61 -7.70
N SER A 215 29.22 -34.62 -8.55
CA SER A 215 29.22 -35.45 -9.77
C SER A 215 30.56 -36.14 -9.89
#